data_77180d38bd96a83da424d1de70d36b1b
#
_entry.id   77180d38bd96a83da424d1de70d36b1b
#
_cell.length_a   1.000
_cell.length_b   1.000
_cell.length_c   1.000
_cell.angle_alpha   90.00
_cell.angle_beta   90.00
_cell.angle_gamma   90.00
#
_symmetry.space_group_name_H-M   'P 1'
#
loop_
_entity.id
_entity.type
_entity.pdbx_description
1 polymer ?
#
loop_
_entity_poly.entity_id
_entity_poly.type
_entity_poly.pdbx_seq_one_letter_code
_entity_poly.pdbx_strand_id
1 'polypeptide(L)'
;MAEADIVFLYVTCPTLTEAETLAEAVVGQRLAACANILPGMRSVYWWQGKLEKADEVVLIFKTQPNLVEAATAAIKAAHSYTVPCVLPLPVLPGGNPDYRAWLAEQTK
;
A
#
# COMPACT_ATOMS: atom_id res chain seq x y z
N MET A 1 -18.40 -15.77 -14.26
CA MET A 1 -17.99 -14.43 -13.89
C MET A 1 -16.47 -14.40 -13.69
N ALA A 2 -15.87 -13.33 -14.15
CA ALA A 2 -14.43 -13.15 -13.90
C ALA A 2 -14.20 -12.89 -12.42
N GLU A 3 -13.05 -13.35 -11.91
CA GLU A 3 -12.62 -13.00 -10.58
C GLU A 3 -12.34 -11.50 -10.51
N ALA A 4 -12.53 -10.90 -9.33
CA ALA A 4 -12.13 -9.53 -9.10
C ALA A 4 -10.61 -9.44 -9.19
N ASP A 5 -10.12 -8.45 -9.93
CA ASP A 5 -8.70 -8.19 -10.00
C ASP A 5 -8.20 -7.63 -8.67
N ILE A 6 -6.99 -7.97 -8.32
CA ILE A 6 -6.36 -7.52 -7.08
C ILE A 6 -5.01 -6.89 -7.42
N VAL A 7 -4.71 -5.80 -6.74
CA VAL A 7 -3.38 -5.19 -6.76
C VAL A 7 -2.92 -4.96 -5.33
N PHE A 8 -1.62 -5.04 -5.13
CA PHE A 8 -0.99 -4.57 -3.90
C PHE A 8 -0.40 -3.20 -4.17
N LEU A 9 -0.58 -2.28 -3.23
CA LEU A 9 0.15 -1.01 -3.26
C LEU A 9 1.31 -1.13 -2.30
N TYR A 10 2.52 -1.06 -2.84
CA TYR A 10 3.74 -1.10 -2.06
C TYR A 10 4.14 0.31 -1.65
N VAL A 11 4.23 0.55 -0.35
CA VAL A 11 4.54 1.86 0.23
C VAL A 11 5.65 1.69 1.25
N THR A 12 6.53 2.68 1.37
CA THR A 12 7.52 2.72 2.43
C THR A 12 7.28 3.95 3.31
N CYS A 13 7.45 3.79 4.61
CA CYS A 13 7.21 4.84 5.59
C CYS A 13 8.41 5.00 6.50
N PRO A 14 8.65 6.18 7.07
CA PRO A 14 9.80 6.39 7.96
C PRO A 14 9.62 5.75 9.34
N THR A 15 8.37 5.61 9.82
CA THR A 15 8.09 5.11 11.17
C THR A 15 6.89 4.19 11.19
N LEU A 16 6.83 3.35 12.20
CA LEU A 16 5.69 2.48 12.44
C LEU A 16 4.40 3.29 12.68
N THR A 17 4.50 4.37 13.44
CA THR A 17 3.35 5.24 13.74
C THR A 17 2.75 5.84 12.46
N GLU A 18 3.59 6.33 11.55
CA GLU A 18 3.09 6.88 10.28
C GLU A 18 2.44 5.79 9.44
N ALA A 19 3.06 4.59 9.38
CA ALA A 19 2.49 3.46 8.63
C ALA A 19 1.11 3.09 9.19
N GLU A 20 0.94 3.02 10.50
CA GLU A 20 -0.35 2.72 11.12
C GLU A 20 -1.39 3.80 10.83
N THR A 21 -1.00 5.06 10.89
CA THR A 21 -1.90 6.19 10.58
C THR A 21 -2.38 6.13 9.13
N LEU A 22 -1.47 5.89 8.19
CA LEU A 22 -1.82 5.74 6.77
C LEU A 22 -2.72 4.52 6.55
N ALA A 23 -2.37 3.40 7.17
CA ALA A 23 -3.15 2.16 7.05
C ALA A 23 -4.59 2.37 7.49
N GLU A 24 -4.80 2.95 8.68
CA GLU A 24 -6.14 3.21 9.22
C GLU A 24 -6.93 4.17 8.34
N ALA A 25 -6.28 5.22 7.84
CA ALA A 25 -6.95 6.21 7.00
C ALA A 25 -7.43 5.62 5.68
N VAL A 26 -6.57 4.87 4.98
CA VAL A 26 -6.87 4.32 3.66
C VAL A 26 -7.87 3.16 3.75
N VAL A 27 -7.65 2.24 4.68
CA VAL A 27 -8.56 1.10 4.89
C VAL A 27 -9.91 1.60 5.42
N GLY A 28 -9.89 2.57 6.32
CA GLY A 28 -11.13 3.16 6.87
C GLY A 28 -12.02 3.79 5.82
N GLN A 29 -11.44 4.34 4.77
CA GLN A 29 -12.19 4.93 3.63
C GLN A 29 -12.57 3.89 2.57
N ARG A 30 -12.31 2.63 2.81
CA ARG A 30 -12.57 1.52 1.87
C ARG A 30 -11.80 1.64 0.55
N LEU A 31 -10.69 2.36 0.56
CA LEU A 31 -9.78 2.45 -0.59
C LEU A 31 -8.86 1.24 -0.67
N ALA A 32 -8.78 0.46 0.39
CA ALA A 32 -8.12 -0.84 0.42
C ALA A 32 -8.87 -1.74 1.40
N ALA A 33 -8.82 -3.04 1.16
CA ALA A 33 -9.46 -4.03 2.04
C ALA A 33 -8.67 -4.26 3.31
N CYS A 34 -7.35 -4.21 3.20
CA CYS A 34 -6.46 -4.38 4.34
C CYS A 34 -5.10 -3.77 4.07
N ALA A 35 -4.32 -3.63 5.13
CA ALA A 35 -2.94 -3.19 5.08
C ALA A 35 -2.08 -4.12 5.92
N ASN A 36 -0.89 -4.44 5.42
CA ASN A 36 0.11 -5.20 6.16
C ASN A 36 1.30 -4.29 6.45
N ILE A 37 1.77 -4.29 7.66
CA ILE A 37 2.85 -3.43 8.11
C ILE A 37 4.02 -4.28 8.55
N LEU A 38 5.19 -4.04 7.95
CA LEU A 38 6.40 -4.83 8.18
C LEU A 38 7.53 -3.89 8.61
N PRO A 39 7.79 -3.76 9.91
CA PRO A 39 8.90 -2.93 10.39
C PRO A 39 10.25 -3.62 10.17
N GLY A 40 11.33 -2.86 10.32
CA GLY A 40 12.68 -3.42 10.30
C GLY A 40 13.32 -3.52 8.93
N MET A 41 12.77 -2.84 7.93
CA MET A 41 13.39 -2.80 6.61
C MET A 41 14.54 -1.79 6.57
N ARG A 42 15.61 -2.15 5.88
CA ARG A 42 16.71 -1.22 5.59
C ARG A 42 16.67 -0.88 4.12
N SER A 43 16.75 0.42 3.81
CA SER A 43 16.76 0.93 2.45
C SER A 43 18.06 1.59 2.10
N VAL A 44 18.55 1.38 0.88
CA VAL A 44 19.73 2.05 0.34
C VAL A 44 19.31 2.63 -1.00
N TYR A 45 19.46 3.95 -1.16
CA TYR A 45 18.91 4.62 -2.34
C TYR A 45 19.64 5.93 -2.62
N TRP A 46 19.49 6.40 -3.86
CA TRP A 46 20.00 7.71 -4.26
C TRP A 46 18.95 8.77 -3.99
N TRP A 47 19.37 9.83 -3.32
CA TRP A 47 18.53 10.99 -3.05
C TRP A 47 19.38 12.25 -3.17
N GLN A 48 18.98 13.15 -4.08
CA GLN A 48 19.65 14.44 -4.32
C GLN A 48 21.17 14.30 -4.48
N GLY A 49 21.60 13.32 -5.27
CA GLY A 49 22.99 13.08 -5.61
C GLY A 49 23.82 12.36 -4.55
N LYS A 50 23.17 11.89 -3.48
CA LYS A 50 23.87 11.19 -2.38
C LYS A 50 23.30 9.79 -2.21
N LEU A 51 24.16 8.86 -1.83
CA LEU A 51 23.76 7.52 -1.42
C LEU A 51 23.30 7.57 0.02
N GLU A 52 22.03 7.29 0.24
CA GLU A 52 21.40 7.34 1.56
C GLU A 52 21.08 5.93 2.05
N LYS A 53 21.08 5.78 3.38
CA LYS A 53 20.63 4.57 4.06
C LYS A 53 19.61 4.98 5.11
N ALA A 54 18.53 4.23 5.22
CA ALA A 54 17.48 4.53 6.18
C ALA A 54 16.82 3.26 6.68
N ASP A 55 16.36 3.33 7.93
CA ASP A 55 15.42 2.34 8.44
C ASP A 55 14.04 2.76 7.98
N GLU A 56 13.29 1.83 7.40
CA GLU A 56 11.95 2.12 6.94
C GLU A 56 10.99 1.01 7.33
N VAL A 57 9.70 1.31 7.20
CA VAL A 57 8.62 0.37 7.46
C VAL A 57 7.92 0.12 6.13
N VAL A 58 7.73 -1.15 5.78
CA VAL A 58 6.97 -1.53 4.58
C VAL A 58 5.49 -1.52 4.92
N LEU A 59 4.70 -0.85 4.08
CA LEU A 59 3.25 -0.80 4.19
C LEU A 59 2.67 -1.30 2.87
N ILE A 60 1.96 -2.43 2.93
CA ILE A 60 1.37 -3.04 1.75
C ILE A 60 -0.15 -2.99 1.88
N PHE A 61 -0.81 -2.30 0.95
CA PHE A 61 -2.26 -2.30 0.85
C PHE A 61 -2.72 -3.32 -0.17
N LYS A 62 -3.85 -3.97 0.10
CA LYS A 62 -4.49 -4.89 -0.84
C LYS A 62 -5.80 -4.26 -1.30
N THR A 63 -5.94 -4.06 -2.61
CA THR A 63 -7.09 -3.35 -3.15
C THR A 63 -7.43 -3.82 -4.57
N GLN A 64 -8.31 -3.11 -5.23
CA GLN A 64 -8.70 -3.36 -6.62
C GLN A 64 -8.07 -2.32 -7.54
N PRO A 65 -7.83 -2.65 -8.82
CA PRO A 65 -7.20 -1.72 -9.77
C PRO A 65 -7.93 -0.38 -9.89
N ASN A 66 -9.25 -0.38 -9.85
CA ASN A 66 -10.05 0.85 -9.98
C ASN A 66 -9.92 1.81 -8.79
N LEU A 67 -9.32 1.37 -7.68
CA LEU A 67 -9.12 2.20 -6.50
C LEU A 67 -7.68 2.70 -6.34
N VAL A 68 -6.77 2.27 -7.21
CA VAL A 68 -5.34 2.62 -7.12
C VAL A 68 -5.12 4.12 -7.13
N GLU A 69 -5.78 4.83 -8.03
CA GLU A 69 -5.61 6.27 -8.16
C GLU A 69 -6.08 7.01 -6.90
N ALA A 70 -7.27 6.68 -6.41
CA ALA A 70 -7.82 7.31 -5.21
C ALA A 70 -7.00 6.98 -3.97
N ALA A 71 -6.57 5.72 -3.82
CA ALA A 71 -5.72 5.29 -2.71
C ALA A 71 -4.37 6.00 -2.75
N THR A 72 -3.76 6.10 -3.93
CA THR A 72 -2.49 6.81 -4.11
C THR A 72 -2.61 8.27 -3.70
N ALA A 73 -3.69 8.94 -4.10
CA ALA A 73 -3.93 10.33 -3.72
C ALA A 73 -4.06 10.50 -2.20
N ALA A 74 -4.79 9.60 -1.55
CA ALA A 74 -4.95 9.63 -0.10
C ALA A 74 -3.62 9.41 0.62
N ILE A 75 -2.81 8.48 0.14
CA ILE A 75 -1.48 8.20 0.72
C ILE A 75 -0.57 9.42 0.56
N LYS A 76 -0.50 9.99 -0.64
CA LYS A 76 0.35 11.16 -0.89
C LYS A 76 -0.04 12.35 -0.02
N ALA A 77 -1.33 12.56 0.18
CA ALA A 77 -1.83 13.69 0.97
C ALA A 77 -1.40 13.62 2.44
N ALA A 78 -1.21 12.41 2.97
CA ALA A 78 -0.92 12.19 4.39
C ALA A 78 0.53 11.75 4.65
N HIS A 79 1.30 11.43 3.62
CA HIS A 79 2.67 10.95 3.75
C HIS A 79 3.63 12.09 4.07
N SER A 80 4.61 11.85 4.94
CA SER A 80 5.60 12.85 5.33
C SER A 80 6.66 13.11 4.25
N TYR A 81 6.88 12.15 3.35
CA TYR A 81 7.87 12.33 2.28
C TYR A 81 7.35 13.25 1.17
N THR A 82 8.26 14.01 0.58
CA THR A 82 7.97 14.84 -0.59
C THR A 82 7.63 13.95 -1.80
N VAL A 83 8.37 12.84 -1.95
CA VAL A 83 8.19 11.89 -3.06
C VAL A 83 8.04 10.49 -2.46
N PRO A 84 6.84 10.13 -1.98
CA PRO A 84 6.64 8.82 -1.38
C PRO A 84 6.61 7.71 -2.43
N CYS A 85 7.12 6.53 -2.03
CA CYS A 85 7.00 5.33 -2.84
C CYS A 85 5.56 4.82 -2.72
N VAL A 86 4.83 4.81 -3.83
CA VAL A 86 3.49 4.22 -3.92
C VAL A 86 3.41 3.53 -5.27
N LEU A 87 3.57 2.22 -5.29
CA LEU A 87 3.64 1.46 -6.55
C LEU A 87 2.67 0.30 -6.52
N PRO A 88 1.82 0.16 -7.56
CA PRO A 88 0.94 -1.00 -7.66
C PRO A 88 1.69 -2.22 -8.17
N LEU A 89 1.44 -3.37 -7.53
CA LEU A 89 1.97 -4.67 -7.93
C LEU A 89 0.79 -5.55 -8.33
N PRO A 90 0.77 -6.11 -9.53
CA PRO A 90 -0.34 -6.96 -9.95
C PRO A 90 -0.31 -8.29 -9.23
N VAL A 91 -1.50 -8.80 -8.90
CA VAL A 91 -1.67 -10.12 -8.30
C VAL A 91 -2.24 -11.04 -9.36
N LEU A 92 -1.61 -12.20 -9.54
CA LEU A 92 -2.05 -13.17 -10.54
C LEU A 92 -3.43 -13.73 -10.18
N PRO A 93 -4.18 -14.20 -11.20
CA PRO A 93 -5.41 -14.97 -10.95
C PRO A 93 -5.11 -16.22 -10.13
N GLY A 94 -6.10 -16.73 -9.42
CA GLY A 94 -5.95 -17.93 -8.62
C GLY A 94 -5.89 -17.63 -7.13
N GLY A 95 -5.41 -18.60 -6.36
CA GLY A 95 -5.40 -18.51 -4.92
C GLY A 95 -6.75 -18.86 -4.32
N ASN A 96 -7.02 -18.35 -3.12
CA ASN A 96 -8.27 -18.65 -2.42
C ASN A 96 -9.41 -17.74 -2.92
N PRO A 97 -10.44 -18.29 -3.60
CA PRO A 97 -11.54 -17.47 -4.11
C PRO A 97 -12.34 -16.78 -3.00
N ASP A 98 -12.43 -17.39 -1.82
CA ASP A 98 -13.14 -16.78 -0.70
C ASP A 98 -12.44 -15.51 -0.21
N TYR A 99 -11.11 -15.53 -0.20
CA TYR A 99 -10.34 -14.34 0.16
C TYR A 99 -10.51 -13.22 -0.88
N ARG A 100 -10.49 -13.59 -2.17
CA ARG A 100 -10.71 -12.63 -3.25
C ARG A 100 -12.10 -11.98 -3.16
N ALA A 101 -13.12 -12.79 -2.87
CA ALA A 101 -14.49 -12.29 -2.68
C ALA A 101 -14.57 -11.36 -1.47
N TRP A 102 -13.92 -11.71 -0.38
CA TRP A 102 -13.84 -10.87 0.82
C TRP A 102 -13.21 -9.51 0.51
N LEU A 103 -12.09 -9.52 -0.21
CA LEU A 103 -11.38 -8.29 -0.58
C LEU A 103 -12.27 -7.36 -1.40
N ALA A 104 -12.96 -7.91 -2.40
CA ALA A 104 -13.88 -7.13 -3.23
C ALA A 104 -15.02 -6.53 -2.40
N GLU A 105 -15.54 -7.30 -1.43
CA GLU A 105 -16.62 -6.85 -0.55
C GLU A 105 -16.19 -5.68 0.34
N GLN A 106 -14.95 -5.70 0.82
CA GLN A 106 -14.46 -4.66 1.73
C GLN A 106 -14.10 -3.35 1.00
N THR A 107 -14.00 -3.37 -0.31
CA THR A 107 -13.63 -2.20 -1.11
C THR A 107 -14.81 -1.65 -1.95
N LYS A 108 -15.98 -1.84 -1.46
CA LYS A 108 -17.19 -1.28 -2.08
C LYS A 108 -17.43 0.16 -1.65
#